data_0bba1b780bc9b344948c9cfaf2e159a8
#
_entry.id   0bba1b780bc9b344948c9cfaf2e159a8
#
_cell.length_a   1.000
_cell.length_b   1.000
_cell.length_c   1.000
_cell.angle_alpha   90.00
_cell.angle_beta   90.00
_cell.angle_gamma   90.00
#
_symmetry.space_group_name_H-M   'P 1'
#
loop_
_entity.id
_entity.type
_entity.pdbx_description
1 polymer ?
#
loop_
_entity_poly.entity_id
_entity_poly.type
_entity_poly.pdbx_seq_one_letter_code
_entity_poly.pdbx_strand_id
1 'polypeptide(L)'
;ILEGRVLVNGDLAQPKESVQENDEIEINPIEEKKVSWDPQDIDFGVHSETKDFIIVNKPAGLVMHPGSGCFDGTLANGLINKYPELINIPRSGIVHRLDKDTSGVVLIARTEAFRNYFIKEMQERNVTKKYIAISVGSTLGSFSIDDPIGRDKNNRTKMAIRDDGK
;
A
#
# COMPACT_ATOMS: atom_id res chain seq x y z
N ILE A 1 -24.14 -11.41 -5.34
CA ILE A 1 -25.49 -11.85 -4.90
C ILE A 1 -26.19 -10.68 -4.19
N LEU A 2 -25.67 -10.15 -3.08
CA LEU A 2 -26.33 -9.08 -2.29
C LEU A 2 -26.62 -7.79 -3.06
N GLU A 3 -25.94 -7.55 -4.17
CA GLU A 3 -26.14 -6.40 -5.05
C GLU A 3 -27.07 -6.70 -6.25
N GLY A 4 -27.76 -7.83 -6.25
CA GLY A 4 -28.66 -8.21 -7.31
C GLY A 4 -28.01 -8.55 -8.66
N ARG A 5 -26.73 -8.98 -8.63
CA ARG A 5 -25.91 -9.22 -9.85
C ARG A 5 -25.84 -10.70 -10.25
N VAL A 6 -26.55 -11.55 -9.55
CA VAL A 6 -26.62 -12.98 -9.85
C VAL A 6 -28.08 -13.36 -9.95
N LEU A 7 -28.44 -14.00 -11.05
CA LEU A 7 -29.76 -14.58 -11.26
C LEU A 7 -29.65 -16.11 -11.31
N VAL A 8 -30.66 -16.76 -10.82
CA VAL A 8 -30.86 -18.22 -10.99
C VAL A 8 -32.18 -18.41 -11.69
N ASN A 9 -32.18 -18.99 -12.87
CA ASN A 9 -33.36 -19.17 -13.73
C ASN A 9 -34.11 -17.86 -14.01
N GLY A 10 -33.40 -16.73 -14.09
CA GLY A 10 -33.94 -15.41 -14.33
C GLY A 10 -34.40 -14.64 -13.08
N ASP A 11 -34.42 -15.25 -11.90
CA ASP A 11 -34.79 -14.61 -10.64
C ASP A 11 -33.56 -14.22 -9.83
N LEU A 12 -33.67 -13.17 -8.99
CA LEU A 12 -32.57 -12.69 -8.14
C LEU A 12 -32.15 -13.75 -7.13
N ALA A 13 -30.92 -14.20 -7.25
CA ALA A 13 -30.34 -15.19 -6.34
C ALA A 13 -30.25 -14.69 -4.89
N GLN A 14 -30.59 -15.53 -3.95
CA GLN A 14 -30.43 -15.26 -2.53
C GLN A 14 -29.10 -15.82 -2.02
N PRO A 15 -28.44 -15.17 -1.04
CA PRO A 15 -27.28 -15.75 -0.35
C PRO A 15 -27.69 -17.08 0.31
N LYS A 16 -26.93 -18.14 0.06
CA LYS A 16 -27.19 -19.51 0.53
C LYS A 16 -28.35 -20.25 -0.17
N GLU A 17 -28.86 -19.73 -1.27
CA GLU A 17 -29.78 -20.47 -2.13
C GLU A 17 -29.11 -21.73 -2.67
N SER A 18 -29.83 -22.86 -2.62
CA SER A 18 -29.34 -24.10 -3.19
C SER A 18 -29.67 -24.15 -4.67
N VAL A 19 -28.67 -24.36 -5.49
CA VAL A 19 -28.83 -24.57 -6.93
C VAL A 19 -28.90 -26.06 -7.24
N GLN A 20 -29.62 -26.43 -8.30
CA GLN A 20 -29.78 -27.77 -8.77
C GLN A 20 -29.06 -27.99 -10.10
N GLU A 21 -28.95 -29.29 -10.48
CA GLU A 21 -28.44 -29.62 -11.80
C GLU A 21 -29.40 -29.08 -12.87
N ASN A 22 -28.86 -28.38 -13.87
CA ASN A 22 -29.52 -27.66 -14.96
C ASN A 22 -30.11 -26.29 -14.61
N ASP A 23 -29.87 -25.73 -13.42
CA ASP A 23 -30.20 -24.32 -13.18
C ASP A 23 -29.31 -23.40 -14.04
N GLU A 24 -29.92 -22.41 -14.63
CA GLU A 24 -29.21 -21.37 -15.39
C GLU A 24 -28.77 -20.27 -14.43
N ILE A 25 -27.44 -20.06 -14.36
CA ILE A 25 -26.85 -19.02 -13.50
C ILE A 25 -26.32 -17.89 -14.38
N GLU A 26 -26.94 -16.74 -14.28
CA GLU A 26 -26.47 -15.51 -14.93
C GLU A 26 -25.70 -14.66 -13.92
N ILE A 27 -24.50 -14.24 -14.28
CA ILE A 27 -23.65 -13.38 -13.45
C ILE A 27 -23.34 -12.10 -14.23
N ASN A 28 -23.74 -10.96 -13.67
CA ASN A 28 -23.40 -9.63 -14.16
C ASN A 28 -22.26 -9.05 -13.30
N PRO A 29 -20.98 -9.37 -13.60
CA PRO A 29 -19.86 -8.93 -12.78
C PRO A 29 -19.71 -7.41 -12.87
N ILE A 30 -19.25 -6.79 -11.78
CA ILE A 30 -18.72 -5.44 -11.84
C ILE A 30 -17.41 -5.51 -12.65
N GLU A 31 -17.28 -4.67 -13.66
CA GLU A 31 -15.96 -4.44 -14.23
C GLU A 31 -15.07 -3.84 -13.13
N GLU A 32 -14.22 -4.65 -12.55
CA GLU A 32 -13.21 -4.18 -11.62
C GLU A 32 -12.24 -3.26 -12.37
N LYS A 33 -12.11 -2.01 -11.89
CA LYS A 33 -11.04 -1.15 -12.39
C LYS A 33 -9.71 -1.86 -12.22
N LYS A 34 -9.03 -2.10 -13.34
CA LYS A 34 -7.70 -2.71 -13.31
C LYS A 34 -6.71 -1.75 -12.68
N VAL A 35 -5.84 -2.31 -11.85
CA VAL A 35 -4.70 -1.58 -11.28
C VAL A 35 -3.79 -1.15 -12.43
N SER A 36 -3.55 0.16 -12.56
CA SER A 36 -2.68 0.70 -13.60
C SER A 36 -1.31 1.09 -13.03
N TRP A 37 -0.27 0.62 -13.70
CA TRP A 37 1.13 1.04 -13.50
C TRP A 37 1.59 1.99 -14.62
N ASP A 38 0.66 2.61 -15.35
CA ASP A 38 0.99 3.51 -16.42
C ASP A 38 1.69 4.78 -15.89
N PRO A 39 2.62 5.35 -16.64
CA PRO A 39 3.26 6.61 -16.30
C PRO A 39 2.23 7.74 -16.15
N GLN A 40 2.32 8.51 -15.08
CA GLN A 40 1.45 9.66 -14.84
C GLN A 40 2.28 10.82 -14.28
N ASP A 41 1.91 12.03 -14.63
CA ASP A 41 2.54 13.24 -14.10
C ASP A 41 2.03 13.49 -12.67
N ILE A 42 2.82 13.03 -11.70
CA ILE A 42 2.54 13.13 -10.27
C ILE A 42 3.63 13.99 -9.62
N ASP A 43 3.23 15.01 -8.90
CA ASP A 43 4.18 15.88 -8.19
C ASP A 43 4.73 15.22 -6.91
N PHE A 44 6.04 15.15 -6.83
CA PHE A 44 6.78 14.71 -5.62
C PHE A 44 8.20 15.28 -5.64
N GLY A 45 8.71 15.55 -4.43
CA GLY A 45 10.07 16.05 -4.27
C GLY A 45 11.13 14.96 -4.44
N VAL A 46 12.19 15.23 -5.20
CA VAL A 46 13.40 14.42 -5.21
C VAL A 46 14.45 15.13 -4.37
N HIS A 47 14.92 14.47 -3.31
CA HIS A 47 15.94 15.02 -2.42
C HIS A 47 17.35 14.78 -2.95
N SER A 48 17.62 13.57 -3.42
CA SER A 48 18.89 13.21 -4.05
C SER A 48 18.72 11.94 -4.91
N GLU A 49 19.62 11.77 -5.86
CA GLU A 49 19.66 10.59 -6.70
C GLU A 49 21.09 10.14 -7.00
N THR A 50 21.25 8.85 -7.17
CA THR A 50 22.50 8.21 -7.57
C THR A 50 22.21 7.22 -8.71
N LYS A 51 23.23 6.51 -9.17
CA LYS A 51 23.03 5.41 -10.12
C LYS A 51 22.25 4.22 -9.53
N ASP A 52 22.27 4.04 -8.20
CA ASP A 52 21.74 2.86 -7.53
C ASP A 52 20.39 3.11 -6.83
N PHE A 53 20.12 4.35 -6.40
CA PHE A 53 18.90 4.71 -5.69
C PHE A 53 18.51 6.18 -5.85
N ILE A 54 17.26 6.47 -5.52
CA ILE A 54 16.66 7.81 -5.44
C ILE A 54 16.09 8.00 -4.04
N ILE A 55 16.30 9.16 -3.45
CA ILE A 55 15.65 9.61 -2.22
C ILE A 55 14.52 10.57 -2.59
N VAL A 56 13.30 10.17 -2.29
CA VAL A 56 12.08 10.93 -2.55
C VAL A 56 11.55 11.53 -1.26
N ASN A 57 11.08 12.77 -1.31
CA ASN A 57 10.24 13.35 -0.26
C ASN A 57 8.78 13.21 -0.69
N LYS A 58 8.10 12.19 -0.16
CA LYS A 58 6.70 11.92 -0.48
C LYS A 58 5.80 12.95 0.22
N PRO A 59 4.91 13.65 -0.49
CA PRO A 59 3.92 14.49 0.16
C PRO A 59 2.88 13.66 0.92
N ALA A 60 2.21 14.26 1.91
CA ALA A 60 1.01 13.70 2.52
C ALA A 60 -0.12 13.63 1.47
N GLY A 61 -1.02 12.65 1.62
CA GLY A 61 -2.14 12.43 0.69
C GLY A 61 -1.79 11.55 -0.52
N LEU A 62 -0.51 11.35 -0.84
CA LEU A 62 -0.08 10.51 -1.96
C LEU A 62 0.06 9.03 -1.55
N VAL A 63 -0.61 8.15 -2.30
CA VAL A 63 -0.49 6.69 -2.13
C VAL A 63 0.81 6.19 -2.75
N MET A 64 1.44 5.19 -2.16
CA MET A 64 2.73 4.66 -2.61
C MET A 64 2.65 3.91 -3.95
N HIS A 65 1.68 3.01 -4.12
CA HIS A 65 1.53 2.18 -5.32
C HIS A 65 0.08 1.80 -5.54
N PRO A 66 -0.31 1.49 -6.77
CA PRO A 66 -1.67 1.09 -7.08
C PRO A 66 -2.09 -0.19 -6.37
N GLY A 67 -3.37 -0.29 -6.02
CA GLY A 67 -3.94 -1.45 -5.33
C GLY A 67 -5.42 -1.30 -5.08
N SER A 68 -5.98 -2.12 -4.20
CA SER A 68 -7.39 -2.05 -3.84
C SER A 68 -7.75 -0.68 -3.27
N GLY A 69 -8.74 -0.02 -3.89
CA GLY A 69 -9.20 1.32 -3.50
C GLY A 69 -8.38 2.51 -4.05
N CYS A 70 -7.26 2.24 -4.75
CA CYS A 70 -6.47 3.28 -5.43
C CYS A 70 -5.81 2.66 -6.66
N PHE A 71 -6.42 2.81 -7.82
CA PHE A 71 -6.05 2.06 -9.04
C PHE A 71 -4.92 2.74 -9.83
N ASP A 72 -4.72 4.03 -9.64
CA ASP A 72 -3.73 4.88 -10.30
C ASP A 72 -3.43 6.14 -9.44
N GLY A 73 -2.73 7.15 -10.00
CA GLY A 73 -2.46 8.40 -9.30
C GLY A 73 -1.51 8.26 -8.12
N THR A 74 -0.60 7.31 -8.16
CA THR A 74 0.27 6.96 -7.04
C THR A 74 1.72 7.40 -7.27
N LEU A 75 2.53 7.37 -6.20
CA LEU A 75 3.97 7.64 -6.33
C LEU A 75 4.62 6.72 -7.37
N ALA A 76 4.22 5.45 -7.46
CA ALA A 76 4.76 4.52 -8.45
C ALA A 76 4.49 4.98 -9.89
N ASN A 77 3.28 5.50 -10.18
CA ASN A 77 2.96 6.04 -11.50
C ASN A 77 3.84 7.26 -11.83
N GLY A 78 4.04 8.16 -10.86
CA GLY A 78 4.92 9.31 -11.02
C GLY A 78 6.40 8.93 -11.16
N LEU A 79 6.85 7.92 -10.41
CA LEU A 79 8.22 7.41 -10.52
C LEU A 79 8.50 6.84 -11.91
N ILE A 80 7.59 6.03 -12.47
CA ILE A 80 7.74 5.48 -13.83
C ILE A 80 7.72 6.60 -14.88
N ASN A 81 6.92 7.64 -14.69
CA ASN A 81 6.89 8.79 -15.59
C ASN A 81 8.23 9.55 -15.60
N LYS A 82 8.78 9.81 -14.42
CA LYS A 82 10.03 10.57 -14.27
C LYS A 82 11.28 9.74 -14.54
N TYR A 83 11.24 8.44 -14.25
CA TYR A 83 12.34 7.48 -14.38
C TYR A 83 11.82 6.21 -15.08
N PRO A 84 11.68 6.22 -16.41
CA PRO A 84 11.07 5.12 -17.16
C PRO A 84 11.76 3.76 -16.96
N GLU A 85 13.05 3.75 -16.64
CA GLU A 85 13.80 2.54 -16.34
C GLU A 85 13.24 1.74 -15.17
N LEU A 86 12.55 2.41 -14.22
CA LEU A 86 11.97 1.77 -13.03
C LEU A 86 10.83 0.81 -13.33
N ILE A 87 10.26 0.85 -14.53
CA ILE A 87 9.24 -0.13 -14.96
C ILE A 87 9.79 -1.58 -14.95
N ASN A 88 11.11 -1.72 -15.16
CA ASN A 88 11.79 -3.01 -15.18
C ASN A 88 12.19 -3.49 -13.77
N ILE A 89 12.05 -2.66 -12.75
CA ILE A 89 12.35 -3.01 -11.37
C ILE A 89 11.06 -3.40 -10.65
N PRO A 90 11.03 -4.55 -9.95
CA PRO A 90 9.83 -4.96 -9.22
C PRO A 90 9.28 -3.86 -8.31
N ARG A 91 7.98 -3.57 -8.45
CA ARG A 91 7.27 -2.48 -7.75
C ARG A 91 7.88 -1.09 -8.00
N SER A 92 8.41 -0.86 -9.21
CA SER A 92 9.06 0.41 -9.58
C SER A 92 10.16 0.83 -8.59
N GLY A 93 10.92 -0.15 -8.07
CA GLY A 93 12.00 0.10 -7.11
C GLY A 93 11.56 0.43 -5.68
N ILE A 94 10.28 0.43 -5.36
CA ILE A 94 9.77 0.71 -4.02
C ILE A 94 10.13 -0.45 -3.08
N VAL A 95 10.97 -0.21 -2.09
CA VAL A 95 11.50 -1.20 -1.15
C VAL A 95 10.90 -1.11 0.26
N HIS A 96 10.25 0.00 0.57
CA HIS A 96 9.46 0.21 1.79
C HIS A 96 8.30 1.16 1.52
N ARG A 97 7.46 1.40 2.51
CA ARG A 97 6.29 2.26 2.30
C ARG A 97 6.05 3.22 3.46
N LEU A 98 5.43 4.34 3.14
CA LEU A 98 4.74 5.23 4.05
C LEU A 98 3.22 5.12 3.81
N ASP A 99 2.43 5.40 4.81
CA ASP A 99 0.98 5.48 4.64
C ASP A 99 0.59 6.72 3.81
N LYS A 100 -0.62 6.73 3.27
CA LYS A 100 -1.11 7.79 2.39
C LYS A 100 -0.84 9.18 2.97
N ASP A 101 -1.24 9.40 4.23
CA ASP A 101 -1.20 10.71 4.86
C ASP A 101 0.12 10.99 5.62
N THR A 102 1.05 10.05 5.60
CA THR A 102 2.41 10.23 6.11
C THR A 102 3.29 10.84 5.02
N SER A 103 3.90 11.96 5.30
CA SER A 103 4.93 12.58 4.44
C SER A 103 6.33 12.15 4.84
N GLY A 104 7.31 12.37 3.97
CA GLY A 104 8.73 12.24 4.28
C GLY A 104 9.50 11.30 3.37
N VAL A 105 10.60 10.80 3.86
CA VAL A 105 11.65 10.12 3.10
C VAL A 105 11.20 8.73 2.63
N VAL A 106 11.30 8.51 1.33
CA VAL A 106 11.14 7.21 0.68
C VAL A 106 12.38 6.91 -0.15
N LEU A 107 12.93 5.72 0.02
CA LEU A 107 14.05 5.23 -0.78
C LEU A 107 13.53 4.35 -1.92
N ILE A 108 13.97 4.66 -3.14
CA ILE A 108 13.61 3.95 -4.37
C ILE A 108 14.89 3.33 -4.94
N ALA A 109 14.90 2.05 -5.16
CA ALA A 109 16.01 1.35 -5.80
C ALA A 109 15.95 1.54 -7.31
N ARG A 110 17.06 1.95 -7.94
CA ARG A 110 17.20 2.04 -9.40
C ARG A 110 17.75 0.77 -10.03
N THR A 111 18.36 -0.09 -9.22
CA THR A 111 18.91 -1.37 -9.68
C THR A 111 18.37 -2.52 -8.84
N GLU A 112 18.25 -3.69 -9.45
CA GLU A 112 17.81 -4.90 -8.74
C GLU A 112 18.82 -5.32 -7.65
N ALA A 113 20.11 -5.14 -7.90
CA ALA A 113 21.17 -5.42 -6.93
C ALA A 113 20.99 -4.58 -5.66
N PHE A 114 20.80 -3.26 -5.81
CA PHE A 114 20.57 -2.37 -4.68
C PHE A 114 19.25 -2.67 -3.99
N ARG A 115 18.19 -2.97 -4.75
CA ARG A 115 16.89 -3.38 -4.20
C ARG A 115 17.02 -4.59 -3.26
N ASN A 116 17.70 -5.63 -3.71
CA ASN A 116 17.89 -6.85 -2.94
C ASN A 116 18.76 -6.61 -1.71
N TYR A 117 19.83 -5.83 -1.85
CA TYR A 117 20.66 -5.39 -0.72
C TYR A 117 19.83 -4.65 0.33
N PHE A 118 19.07 -3.63 -0.06
CA PHE A 118 18.31 -2.82 0.90
C PHE A 118 17.17 -3.58 1.56
N ILE A 119 16.50 -4.50 0.84
CA ILE A 119 15.49 -5.39 1.43
C ILE A 119 16.12 -6.25 2.53
N LYS A 120 17.33 -6.78 2.31
CA LYS A 120 18.06 -7.55 3.32
C LYS A 120 18.36 -6.69 4.55
N GLU A 121 18.90 -5.49 4.38
CA GLU A 121 19.17 -4.56 5.47
C GLU A 121 17.91 -4.24 6.30
N MET A 122 16.76 -4.09 5.62
CA MET A 122 15.47 -3.90 6.29
C MET A 122 15.03 -5.13 7.09
N GLN A 123 15.22 -6.33 6.55
CA GLN A 123 14.89 -7.60 7.24
C GLN A 123 15.75 -7.83 8.46
N GLU A 124 17.04 -7.51 8.37
CA GLU A 124 18.03 -7.60 9.44
C GLU A 124 17.93 -6.45 10.46
N ARG A 125 16.99 -5.51 10.25
CA ARG A 125 16.77 -4.32 11.09
C ARG A 125 17.98 -3.36 11.18
N ASN A 126 18.83 -3.37 10.17
CA ASN A 126 19.99 -2.46 10.09
C ASN A 126 19.59 -1.03 9.69
N VAL A 127 18.33 -0.82 9.29
CA VAL A 127 17.82 0.48 8.89
C VAL A 127 17.05 1.13 10.03
N THR A 128 17.57 2.25 10.56
CA THR A 128 16.87 3.06 11.56
C THR A 128 15.83 3.94 10.91
N LYS A 129 14.58 3.90 11.40
CA LYS A 129 13.47 4.75 10.97
C LYS A 129 13.06 5.68 12.09
N LYS A 130 13.07 7.00 11.80
CA LYS A 130 12.63 8.03 12.75
C LYS A 130 11.46 8.81 12.18
N TYR A 131 10.46 9.06 13.00
CA TYR A 131 9.26 9.82 12.65
C TYR A 131 9.03 10.92 13.66
N ILE A 132 8.40 12.00 13.20
CA ILE A 132 7.85 13.05 14.05
C ILE A 132 6.34 12.97 13.90
N ALA A 133 5.61 12.98 15.01
CA ALA A 133 4.16 12.96 15.03
C ALA A 133 3.62 14.04 15.98
N ILE A 134 2.44 14.56 15.66
CA ILE A 134 1.68 15.44 16.51
C ILE A 134 0.45 14.65 16.99
N SER A 135 0.27 14.55 18.30
CA SER A 135 -0.88 13.90 18.91
C SER A 135 -1.85 14.91 19.50
N VAL A 136 -3.12 14.50 19.62
CA VAL A 136 -4.13 15.25 20.34
C VAL A 136 -3.96 15.02 21.84
N GLY A 137 -4.01 16.08 22.62
CA GLY A 137 -3.86 16.06 24.07
C GLY A 137 -2.63 16.81 24.55
N SER A 138 -2.36 16.78 25.85
CA SER A 138 -1.19 17.37 26.47
C SER A 138 -0.44 16.33 27.29
N THR A 139 0.89 16.41 27.26
CA THR A 139 1.78 15.58 28.08
C THR A 139 2.55 16.45 29.05
N LEU A 140 2.75 15.97 30.27
CA LEU A 140 3.59 16.61 31.25
C LEU A 140 5.03 16.08 31.09
N GLY A 141 5.86 16.87 30.40
CA GLY A 141 7.28 16.53 30.18
C GLY A 141 7.53 15.51 29.07
N SER A 142 8.74 14.99 29.04
CA SER A 142 9.17 13.95 28.09
C SER A 142 8.97 12.56 28.68
N PHE A 143 8.49 11.64 27.88
CA PHE A 143 8.36 10.23 28.24
C PHE A 143 8.69 9.32 27.05
N SER A 144 8.91 8.05 27.31
CA SER A 144 9.11 7.01 26.28
C SER A 144 8.06 5.94 26.45
N ILE A 145 7.56 5.42 25.32
CA ILE A 145 6.67 4.27 25.28
C ILE A 145 7.38 3.21 24.44
N ASP A 146 7.57 2.03 25.00
CA ASP A 146 8.20 0.88 24.35
C ASP A 146 7.31 -0.37 24.47
N ASP A 147 6.01 -0.17 24.32
CA ASP A 147 5.02 -1.23 24.39
C ASP A 147 4.95 -2.00 23.07
N PRO A 148 4.83 -3.32 23.10
CA PRO A 148 4.69 -4.13 21.89
C PRO A 148 3.34 -3.87 21.23
N ILE A 149 3.36 -3.65 19.91
CA ILE A 149 2.17 -3.30 19.13
C ILE A 149 1.88 -4.39 18.11
N GLY A 150 0.62 -4.82 18.04
CA GLY A 150 0.13 -5.79 17.06
C GLY A 150 -1.26 -5.45 16.53
N ARG A 151 -1.75 -6.26 15.58
CA ARG A 151 -3.13 -6.12 15.09
C ARG A 151 -4.12 -6.42 16.21
N ASP A 152 -5.13 -5.56 16.40
CA ASP A 152 -6.21 -5.80 17.35
C ASP A 152 -6.93 -7.14 17.05
N LYS A 153 -7.21 -7.93 18.09
CA LYS A 153 -7.83 -9.26 17.95
C LYS A 153 -9.26 -9.19 17.46
N ASN A 154 -9.99 -8.14 17.84
CA ASN A 154 -11.40 -7.97 17.53
C ASN A 154 -11.61 -7.12 16.27
N ASN A 155 -10.67 -6.21 15.98
CA ASN A 155 -10.75 -5.35 14.81
C ASN A 155 -9.39 -5.29 14.09
N ARG A 156 -9.19 -6.17 13.12
CA ARG A 156 -7.92 -6.31 12.38
C ARG A 156 -7.50 -5.09 11.57
N THR A 157 -8.36 -4.08 11.43
CA THR A 157 -7.99 -2.80 10.81
C THR A 157 -7.29 -1.85 11.77
N LYS A 158 -7.34 -2.12 13.08
CA LYS A 158 -6.70 -1.32 14.13
C LYS A 158 -5.42 -1.98 14.65
N MET A 159 -4.57 -1.16 15.26
CA MET A 159 -3.41 -1.60 16.03
C MET A 159 -3.74 -1.45 17.53
N ALA A 160 -3.17 -2.32 18.35
CA ALA A 160 -3.31 -2.31 19.81
C ALA A 160 -2.01 -2.74 20.48
N ILE A 161 -1.83 -2.35 21.74
CA ILE A 161 -0.78 -2.89 22.60
C ILE A 161 -1.12 -4.35 22.89
N ARG A 162 -0.14 -5.24 22.69
CA ARG A 162 -0.31 -6.69 22.84
C ARG A 162 0.99 -7.35 23.23
N ASP A 163 0.96 -8.28 24.18
CA ASP A 163 2.14 -9.02 24.64
C ASP A 163 2.83 -9.84 23.53
N ASP A 164 2.08 -10.25 22.51
CA ASP A 164 2.57 -10.95 21.30
C ASP A 164 2.85 -10.01 20.12
N GLY A 165 2.85 -8.68 20.34
CA GLY A 165 3.18 -7.64 19.38
C GLY A 165 4.68 -7.56 19.06
N LYS A 166 5.02 -6.67 18.12
CA LYS A 166 6.42 -6.37 17.76
C LYS A 166 6.84 -5.06 18.41
#